data_ede3ba47cd3dcbeb715b7f1285705cf7
#
_entry.id   ede3ba47cd3dcbeb715b7f1285705cf7
#
_cell.length_a   1.000
_cell.length_b   1.000
_cell.length_c   1.000
_cell.angle_alpha   90.00
_cell.angle_beta   90.00
_cell.angle_gamma   90.00
#
_symmetry.space_group_name_H-M   'P 1'
#
loop_
_entity.id
_entity.type
_entity.pdbx_description
1 polymer ?
#
loop_
_entity_poly.entity_id
_entity_poly.type
_entity_poly.pdbx_seq_one_letter_code
_entity_poly.pdbx_strand_id
1 'polypeptide(L)'
;MTPTSFHNVTEKWVPEVRKHCPKAPIVLVGTQSDLRNDVKVLIELAHYKEEPIPENEGKLLAERIGAVDYVECSALTQKNLKEVFDTAIIAALSGPIKRNRSVRRSKKEKKLTSPPVTSTEKNIKKNSWKRFCCFL
;
A
#
# COMPACT_ATOMS: atom_id res chain seq x y z
N MET A 1 -7.85 -8.76 -5.62
CA MET A 1 -7.02 -9.65 -4.75
C MET A 1 -7.74 -10.97 -4.60
N THR A 2 -7.04 -12.11 -4.73
CA THR A 2 -7.62 -13.44 -4.49
C THR A 2 -7.61 -13.79 -3.00
N PRO A 3 -8.55 -14.61 -2.52
CA PRO A 3 -8.59 -15.04 -1.12
C PRO A 3 -7.28 -15.69 -0.65
N THR A 4 -6.67 -16.53 -1.49
CA THR A 4 -5.39 -17.17 -1.18
C THR A 4 -4.27 -16.15 -0.96
N SER A 5 -4.17 -15.12 -1.83
CA SER A 5 -3.15 -14.06 -1.66
C SER A 5 -3.40 -13.24 -0.40
N PHE A 6 -4.67 -12.97 -0.08
CA PHE A 6 -5.07 -12.26 1.11
C PHE A 6 -4.66 -13.00 2.39
N HIS A 7 -4.89 -14.31 2.44
CA HIS A 7 -4.49 -15.15 3.57
C HIS A 7 -2.96 -15.20 3.72
N ASN A 8 -2.23 -15.36 2.62
CA ASN A 8 -0.77 -15.41 2.63
C ASN A 8 -0.11 -14.12 3.15
N VAL A 9 -0.75 -12.98 3.04
CA VAL A 9 -0.23 -11.72 3.62
C VAL A 9 0.00 -11.89 5.12
N THR A 10 -1.00 -12.43 5.82
CA THR A 10 -0.95 -12.55 7.28
C THR A 10 -0.07 -13.71 7.73
N GLU A 11 -0.20 -14.87 7.06
CA GLU A 11 0.44 -16.11 7.50
C GLU A 11 1.92 -16.19 7.11
N LYS A 12 2.27 -15.62 5.98
CA LYS A 12 3.60 -15.76 5.42
C LYS A 12 4.36 -14.44 5.32
N TRP A 13 3.82 -13.48 4.58
CA TRP A 13 4.59 -12.33 4.15
C TRP A 13 4.87 -11.32 5.26
N VAL A 14 3.88 -10.97 6.07
CA VAL A 14 4.08 -10.02 7.17
C VAL A 14 5.06 -10.55 8.22
N PRO A 15 4.97 -11.80 8.68
CA PRO A 15 5.97 -12.38 9.58
C PRO A 15 7.38 -12.36 9.01
N GLU A 16 7.54 -12.69 7.72
CA GLU A 16 8.84 -12.70 7.06
C GLU A 16 9.45 -11.30 6.97
N VAL A 17 8.64 -10.32 6.52
CA VAL A 17 9.07 -8.92 6.49
C VAL A 17 9.47 -8.43 7.87
N ARG A 18 8.68 -8.71 8.88
CA ARG A 18 8.97 -8.27 10.26
C ARG A 18 10.19 -8.95 10.86
N LYS A 19 10.48 -10.17 10.46
CA LYS A 19 11.71 -10.89 10.85
C LYS A 19 12.96 -10.21 10.30
N HIS A 20 12.95 -9.81 9.03
CA HIS A 20 14.13 -9.23 8.38
C HIS A 20 14.20 -7.70 8.49
N CYS A 21 13.06 -7.03 8.47
CA CYS A 21 12.95 -5.58 8.49
C CYS A 21 11.88 -5.10 9.48
N PRO A 22 12.08 -5.25 10.81
CA PRO A 22 11.03 -5.03 11.82
C PRO A 22 10.49 -3.60 11.87
N LYS A 23 11.26 -2.63 11.42
CA LYS A 23 10.90 -1.20 11.45
C LYS A 23 10.51 -0.63 10.08
N ALA A 24 10.53 -1.44 9.02
CA ALA A 24 10.16 -0.96 7.70
C ALA A 24 8.67 -0.59 7.66
N PRO A 25 8.30 0.55 7.05
CA PRO A 25 6.90 0.84 6.76
C PRO A 25 6.40 -0.16 5.73
N ILE A 26 5.17 -0.64 5.91
CA ILE A 26 4.49 -1.54 4.97
C ILE A 26 3.34 -0.77 4.34
N VAL A 27 3.22 -0.85 3.03
CA VAL A 27 2.03 -0.44 2.28
C VAL A 27 1.40 -1.71 1.71
N LEU A 28 0.13 -1.95 2.00
CA LEU A 28 -0.60 -3.08 1.44
C LEU A 28 -1.21 -2.67 0.11
N VAL A 29 -0.95 -3.45 -0.94
CA VAL A 29 -1.40 -3.12 -2.30
C VAL A 29 -2.27 -4.24 -2.85
N GLY A 30 -3.49 -3.88 -3.26
CA GLY A 30 -4.39 -4.76 -4.04
C GLY A 30 -4.14 -4.57 -5.53
N THR A 31 -3.42 -5.49 -6.17
CA THR A 31 -3.16 -5.43 -7.61
C THR A 31 -4.33 -5.97 -8.42
N GLN A 32 -4.33 -5.70 -9.75
CA GLN A 32 -5.33 -6.23 -10.70
C GLN A 32 -6.77 -5.83 -10.32
N SER A 33 -6.99 -4.59 -9.91
CA SER A 33 -8.32 -4.10 -9.53
C SER A 33 -9.32 -4.09 -10.69
N ASP A 34 -8.85 -4.12 -11.93
CA ASP A 34 -9.63 -4.27 -13.15
C ASP A 34 -10.37 -5.61 -13.22
N LEU A 35 -9.79 -6.69 -12.66
CA LEU A 35 -10.39 -8.02 -12.68
C LEU A 35 -11.53 -8.19 -11.66
N ARG A 36 -11.77 -7.24 -10.79
CA ARG A 36 -12.83 -7.32 -9.75
C ARG A 36 -14.22 -7.57 -10.35
N ASN A 37 -14.49 -6.97 -11.52
CA ASN A 37 -15.77 -7.07 -12.22
C ASN A 37 -15.67 -7.90 -13.51
N ASP A 38 -14.55 -8.60 -13.73
CA ASP A 38 -14.42 -9.47 -14.88
C ASP A 38 -15.24 -10.74 -14.69
N VAL A 39 -16.18 -10.97 -15.62
CA VAL A 39 -17.13 -12.08 -15.53
C VAL A 39 -16.43 -13.44 -15.56
N LYS A 40 -15.32 -13.57 -16.32
CA LYS A 40 -14.57 -14.83 -16.39
C LYS A 40 -13.93 -15.16 -15.06
N VAL A 41 -13.31 -14.16 -14.41
CA VAL A 41 -12.69 -14.31 -13.10
C VAL A 41 -13.73 -14.61 -12.03
N LEU A 42 -14.90 -13.96 -12.08
CA LEU A 42 -15.98 -14.23 -11.14
C LEU A 42 -16.52 -15.66 -11.27
N ILE A 43 -16.68 -16.16 -12.50
CA ILE A 43 -17.10 -17.56 -12.75
C ILE A 43 -16.07 -18.54 -12.21
N GLU A 44 -14.77 -18.26 -12.45
CA GLU A 44 -13.67 -19.11 -11.97
C GLU A 44 -13.64 -19.17 -10.44
N LEU A 45 -13.72 -18.02 -9.76
CA LEU A 45 -13.78 -17.98 -8.31
C LEU A 45 -15.02 -18.67 -7.75
N ALA A 46 -16.19 -18.47 -8.37
CA ALA A 46 -17.44 -19.13 -7.97
C ALA A 46 -17.35 -20.67 -8.07
N HIS A 47 -16.60 -21.19 -9.05
CA HIS A 47 -16.34 -22.63 -9.17
C HIS A 47 -15.61 -23.20 -7.95
N TYR A 48 -14.71 -22.39 -7.33
CA TYR A 48 -14.01 -22.73 -6.08
C TYR A 48 -14.77 -22.29 -4.82
N LYS A 49 -16.01 -21.77 -4.94
CA LYS A 49 -16.79 -21.18 -3.84
C LYS A 49 -16.07 -20.00 -3.17
N GLU A 50 -15.30 -19.27 -3.95
CA GLU A 50 -14.56 -18.08 -3.53
C GLU A 50 -15.18 -16.83 -4.15
N GLU A 51 -14.98 -15.68 -3.48
CA GLU A 51 -15.38 -14.36 -3.96
C GLU A 51 -14.18 -13.41 -3.94
N PRO A 52 -14.15 -12.37 -4.79
CA PRO A 52 -13.11 -11.35 -4.73
C PRO A 52 -13.16 -10.63 -3.38
N ILE A 53 -12.01 -10.50 -2.74
CA ILE A 53 -11.91 -9.76 -1.48
C ILE A 53 -12.36 -8.31 -1.67
N PRO A 54 -13.36 -7.82 -0.93
CA PRO A 54 -13.81 -6.45 -1.03
C PRO A 54 -12.76 -5.46 -0.49
N GLU A 55 -12.80 -4.21 -0.99
CA GLU A 55 -11.82 -3.18 -0.63
C GLU A 55 -11.77 -2.87 0.88
N ASN A 56 -12.93 -2.90 1.54
CA ASN A 56 -13.01 -2.68 2.99
C ASN A 56 -12.27 -3.74 3.80
N GLU A 57 -12.26 -5.00 3.37
CA GLU A 57 -11.48 -6.05 4.02
C GLU A 57 -9.97 -5.84 3.83
N GLY A 58 -9.57 -5.38 2.64
CA GLY A 58 -8.18 -4.98 2.39
C GLY A 58 -7.72 -3.87 3.34
N LYS A 59 -8.57 -2.86 3.56
CA LYS A 59 -8.32 -1.76 4.52
C LYS A 59 -8.22 -2.27 5.96
N LEU A 60 -9.14 -3.13 6.37
CA LEU A 60 -9.12 -3.74 7.71
C LEU A 60 -7.86 -4.61 7.92
N LEU A 61 -7.44 -5.35 6.89
CA LEU A 61 -6.20 -6.11 6.96
C LEU A 61 -4.99 -5.18 7.11
N ALA A 62 -4.91 -4.10 6.34
CA ALA A 62 -3.84 -3.12 6.44
C ALA A 62 -3.72 -2.53 7.86
N GLU A 63 -4.85 -2.19 8.48
CA GLU A 63 -4.87 -1.76 9.89
C GLU A 63 -4.36 -2.86 10.84
N ARG A 64 -4.81 -4.11 10.64
CA ARG A 64 -4.43 -5.25 11.49
C ARG A 64 -2.93 -5.54 11.45
N ILE A 65 -2.31 -5.51 10.26
CA ILE A 65 -0.87 -5.75 10.09
C ILE A 65 0.00 -4.53 10.42
N GLY A 66 -0.63 -3.40 10.71
CA GLY A 66 0.07 -2.14 10.96
C GLY A 66 0.71 -1.54 9.71
N ALA A 67 0.09 -1.74 8.55
CA ALA A 67 0.48 -1.05 7.33
C ALA A 67 0.19 0.46 7.44
N VAL A 68 0.94 1.24 6.68
CA VAL A 68 0.79 2.70 6.60
C VAL A 68 -0.49 3.05 5.86
N ASP A 69 -0.77 2.31 4.78
CA ASP A 69 -1.94 2.53 3.94
C ASP A 69 -2.30 1.27 3.16
N TYR A 70 -3.49 1.28 2.55
CA TYR A 70 -3.97 0.30 1.58
C TYR A 70 -4.38 1.00 0.29
N VAL A 71 -3.82 0.57 -0.84
CA VAL A 71 -4.12 1.12 -2.17
C VAL A 71 -4.47 0.00 -3.13
N GLU A 72 -5.56 0.13 -3.88
CA GLU A 72 -5.86 -0.76 -5.00
C GLU A 72 -5.41 -0.15 -6.32
N CYS A 73 -4.73 -0.94 -7.15
CA CYS A 73 -4.27 -0.48 -8.46
C CYS A 73 -4.49 -1.53 -9.55
N SER A 74 -4.45 -1.07 -10.80
CA SER A 74 -4.37 -1.89 -12.00
C SER A 74 -3.23 -1.42 -12.88
N ALA A 75 -2.27 -2.29 -13.14
CA ALA A 75 -1.19 -2.01 -14.09
C ALA A 75 -1.71 -1.97 -15.53
N LEU A 76 -2.73 -2.77 -15.85
CA LEU A 76 -3.34 -2.83 -17.18
C LEU A 76 -4.03 -1.51 -17.54
N THR A 77 -4.84 -0.97 -16.63
CA THR A 77 -5.59 0.28 -16.85
C THR A 77 -4.86 1.51 -16.33
N GLN A 78 -3.71 1.33 -15.69
CA GLN A 78 -2.92 2.37 -15.02
C GLN A 78 -3.67 3.08 -13.87
N LYS A 79 -4.82 2.56 -13.45
CA LYS A 79 -5.60 3.10 -12.35
C LYS A 79 -4.80 3.03 -11.05
N ASN A 80 -4.66 4.16 -10.36
CA ASN A 80 -3.96 4.32 -9.09
C ASN A 80 -2.51 3.80 -9.05
N LEU A 81 -1.91 3.50 -10.21
CA LEU A 81 -0.55 2.96 -10.27
C LEU A 81 0.46 3.95 -9.69
N LYS A 82 0.34 5.23 -10.07
CA LYS A 82 1.17 6.30 -9.53
C LYS A 82 0.99 6.46 -8.01
N GLU A 83 -0.24 6.39 -7.52
CA GLU A 83 -0.58 6.56 -6.10
C GLU A 83 0.12 5.52 -5.21
N VAL A 84 0.23 4.28 -5.67
CA VAL A 84 0.97 3.22 -4.97
C VAL A 84 2.42 3.64 -4.72
N PHE A 85 3.11 4.13 -5.76
CA PHE A 85 4.51 4.55 -5.63
C PHE A 85 4.67 5.81 -4.80
N ASP A 86 3.80 6.80 -4.99
CA ASP A 86 3.81 8.03 -4.19
C ASP A 86 3.61 7.71 -2.70
N THR A 87 2.65 6.85 -2.37
CA THR A 87 2.39 6.39 -1.01
C THR A 87 3.61 5.67 -0.41
N ALA A 88 4.25 4.79 -1.18
CA ALA A 88 5.44 4.07 -0.74
C ALA A 88 6.63 5.02 -0.47
N ILE A 89 6.85 6.00 -1.34
CA ILE A 89 7.90 7.01 -1.19
C ILE A 89 7.64 7.85 0.07
N ILE A 90 6.41 8.33 0.24
CA ILE A 90 6.02 9.12 1.42
C ILE A 90 6.21 8.30 2.69
N ALA A 91 5.77 7.04 2.71
CA ALA A 91 5.94 6.14 3.85
C ALA A 91 7.41 5.94 4.21
N ALA A 92 8.28 5.77 3.20
CA ALA A 92 9.71 5.58 3.40
C ALA A 92 10.42 6.85 3.92
N LEU A 93 10.03 8.03 3.44
CA LEU A 93 10.63 9.31 3.83
C LEU A 93 10.14 9.80 5.21
N SER A 94 8.88 9.51 5.56
CA SER A 94 8.28 9.92 6.83
C SER A 94 8.84 9.17 8.04
N GLY A 95 9.58 8.07 7.83
CA GLY A 95 10.11 7.23 8.90
C GLY A 95 8.99 6.48 9.66
N PRO A 96 9.32 5.80 10.77
CA PRO A 96 8.33 5.08 11.56
C PRO A 96 7.31 6.08 12.15
N ILE A 97 6.10 6.05 11.65
CA ILE A 97 5.01 6.91 12.10
C ILE A 97 4.72 6.57 13.57
N LYS A 98 5.02 7.51 14.48
CA LYS A 98 4.48 7.46 15.83
C LYS A 98 2.97 7.65 15.70
N ARG A 99 2.20 6.58 15.90
CA ARG A 99 0.73 6.66 15.91
C ARG A 99 0.28 7.57 17.06
N ASN A 100 0.12 8.86 16.77
CA ASN A 100 -0.72 9.70 17.62
C ASN A 100 -2.19 9.32 17.35
N ARG A 101 -2.77 8.56 18.28
CA ARG A 101 -4.22 8.38 18.38
C ARG A 101 -4.82 9.77 18.62
N SER A 102 -5.38 10.33 17.61
CA SER A 102 -6.37 11.41 17.57
C SER A 102 -6.03 12.50 16.54
N VAL A 103 -6.44 12.30 15.31
CA VAL A 103 -6.82 13.45 14.48
C VAL A 103 -8.10 13.08 13.76
N ARG A 104 -9.22 13.57 14.28
CA ARG A 104 -10.48 13.70 13.55
C ARG A 104 -10.19 14.55 12.31
N ARG A 105 -10.33 13.98 11.12
CA ARG A 105 -10.24 14.70 9.85
C ARG A 105 -11.33 15.76 9.77
N SER A 106 -10.99 17.01 10.00
CA SER A 106 -11.78 18.13 9.52
C SER A 106 -11.35 18.41 8.07
N LYS A 107 -12.27 18.17 7.15
CA LYS A 107 -12.18 18.54 5.73
C LYS A 107 -12.06 20.05 5.64
N LYS A 108 -10.90 20.58 5.26
CA LYS A 108 -10.75 21.97 4.82
C LYS A 108 -9.83 21.99 3.60
N GLU A 109 -10.45 22.13 2.44
CA GLU A 109 -9.74 22.41 1.18
C GLU A 109 -8.90 23.68 1.35
N LYS A 110 -7.61 23.59 1.13
CA LYS A 110 -6.75 24.74 0.88
C LYS A 110 -6.10 24.61 -0.48
N LYS A 111 -6.45 25.59 -1.31
CA LYS A 111 -5.90 25.91 -2.61
C LYS A 111 -4.37 25.96 -2.56
N LEU A 112 -3.71 25.14 -3.37
CA LEU A 112 -2.25 25.05 -3.45
C LEU A 112 -1.74 26.10 -4.45
N THR A 113 -1.00 27.07 -3.94
CA THR A 113 -0.11 27.94 -4.74
C THR A 113 1.30 27.33 -4.66
N SER A 114 1.92 27.15 -5.81
CA SER A 114 3.25 26.57 -5.98
C SER A 114 4.36 27.47 -5.39
N PRO A 115 5.35 26.94 -4.67
CA PRO A 115 6.56 27.67 -4.31
C PRO A 115 7.68 27.47 -5.35
N PRO A 116 8.64 28.42 -5.44
CA PRO A 116 9.67 28.43 -6.48
C PRO A 116 10.81 27.42 -6.20
N VAL A 117 11.38 26.92 -7.30
CA VAL A 117 12.51 26.01 -7.34
C VAL A 117 13.78 26.74 -6.89
N THR A 118 14.40 26.32 -5.79
CA THR A 118 15.80 26.64 -5.49
C THR A 118 16.60 25.35 -5.41
N SER A 119 17.57 25.27 -6.31
CA SER A 119 18.58 24.23 -6.39
C SER A 119 19.51 24.26 -5.17
N THR A 120 19.54 23.17 -4.41
CA THR A 120 20.66 22.87 -3.51
C THR A 120 20.90 21.36 -3.49
N GLU A 121 21.90 20.92 -4.22
CA GLU A 121 22.50 19.58 -4.11
C GLU A 121 23.02 19.37 -2.69
N LYS A 122 22.51 18.37 -1.98
CA LYS A 122 23.13 17.86 -0.76
C LYS A 122 23.23 16.34 -0.83
N ASN A 123 24.50 15.90 -0.81
CA ASN A 123 25.00 14.56 -0.61
C ASN A 123 24.02 13.55 0.03
N ILE A 124 23.49 12.65 -0.78
CA ILE A 124 22.72 11.50 -0.32
C ILE A 124 23.72 10.40 0.06
N LYS A 125 23.88 10.17 1.36
CA LYS A 125 24.70 9.07 1.88
C LYS A 125 24.12 7.71 1.43
N LYS A 126 25.00 6.87 0.86
CA LYS A 126 24.75 5.54 0.26
C LYS A 126 24.10 4.46 1.14
N ASN A 127 23.59 4.75 2.33
CA ASN A 127 23.09 3.77 3.28
C ASN A 127 21.55 3.61 3.30
N SER A 128 20.82 4.24 2.36
CA SER A 128 19.36 4.23 2.36
C SER A 128 18.73 3.05 1.58
N TRP A 129 19.49 2.29 0.82
CA TRP A 129 18.94 1.26 -0.08
C TRP A 129 18.49 -0.02 0.62
N LYS A 130 18.98 -0.28 1.83
CA LYS A 130 18.54 -1.46 2.61
C LYS A 130 17.13 -1.34 3.21
N ARG A 131 16.44 -0.20 3.05
CA ARG A 131 15.07 0.04 3.55
C ARG A 131 13.97 -0.17 2.49
N PHE A 132 14.36 -0.50 1.27
CA PHE A 132 13.44 -0.63 0.13
C PHE A 132 13.16 -2.10 -0.19
N CYS A 133 12.85 -2.90 0.76
CA CYS A 133 12.41 -4.25 0.46
C CYS A 133 11.00 -4.45 1.03
N CYS A 134 10.03 -4.47 0.16
CA CYS A 134 8.84 -5.30 0.13
C CYS A 134 7.67 -4.60 -0.56
N PHE A 135 7.65 -4.69 -1.87
CA PHE A 135 6.41 -4.67 -2.64
C PHE A 135 5.90 -6.11 -2.74
N LEU A 136 4.74 -6.33 -2.22
CA LEU A 136 3.94 -7.54 -2.44
C LEU A 136 2.58 -7.15 -2.97
#